data_2c53776e8229838d41d5659470316e30
#
_entry.id   2c53776e8229838d41d5659470316e30
#
_cell.length_a   1.000
_cell.length_b   1.000
_cell.length_c   1.000
_cell.angle_alpha   90.00
_cell.angle_beta   90.00
_cell.angle_gamma   90.00
#
_symmetry.space_group_name_H-M   'P 1'
#
loop_
_entity.id
_entity.type
_entity.pdbx_description
1 polymer ?
#
loop_
_entity_poly.entity_id
_entity_poly.type
_entity_poly.pdbx_seq_one_letter_code
_entity_poly.pdbx_strand_id
1 'polypeptide(L)'
;KLVIFLGGEAWSSFLHLEDEKYKRLPVFFAMASRNGIRIPDEPIDMQQYEPQSIDLTERMKEYNVKYCSSYEYDINKDIEMMKYFYPEMEHLAFVSDNTYNGLAEQAWFKKNLKNHPELSITYIDGRIHTLDMAVNQLRVLPKNSVMLLGIWRIDNRGITYMNNSVYAFSKANPLLPVFSLTSTAIGYWAIGGYVPQYEGIAKGMGEYAYQFLDKGKNDIRSINILPNKYKFD
;
A
#
# COMPACT_ATOMS: atom_id res chain seq x y z
N LYS A 1 20.64 21.42 -7.34
CA LYS A 1 19.34 21.32 -6.64
C LYS A 1 18.86 19.89 -6.69
N LEU A 2 18.18 19.42 -5.65
CA LEU A 2 17.63 18.08 -5.51
C LEU A 2 16.16 18.21 -5.11
N VAL A 3 15.28 17.35 -5.66
CA VAL A 3 13.89 17.23 -5.23
C VAL A 3 13.68 15.86 -4.62
N ILE A 4 12.99 15.80 -3.49
CA ILE A 4 12.69 14.56 -2.77
C ILE A 4 11.17 14.38 -2.75
N PHE A 5 10.70 13.23 -3.25
CA PHE A 5 9.31 12.84 -3.24
C PHE A 5 9.08 11.71 -2.24
N LEU A 6 8.13 11.90 -1.33
CA LEU A 6 7.77 10.94 -0.30
C LEU A 6 6.32 10.48 -0.49
N GLY A 7 6.11 9.15 -0.53
CA GLY A 7 4.80 8.54 -0.66
C GLY A 7 4.34 8.35 -2.12
N GLY A 8 3.45 7.38 -2.32
CA GLY A 8 3.04 6.89 -3.63
C GLY A 8 2.33 7.93 -4.49
N GLU A 9 1.50 8.76 -3.87
CA GLU A 9 0.78 9.84 -4.57
C GLU A 9 1.74 10.88 -5.15
N ALA A 10 2.75 11.31 -4.36
CA ALA A 10 3.76 12.25 -4.82
C ALA A 10 4.60 11.67 -5.98
N TRP A 11 4.94 10.37 -5.91
CA TRP A 11 5.64 9.70 -6.99
C TRP A 11 4.79 9.67 -8.27
N SER A 12 3.55 9.19 -8.15
CA SER A 12 2.67 9.04 -9.30
C SER A 12 2.38 10.39 -9.95
N SER A 13 2.12 11.43 -9.16
CA SER A 13 1.91 12.79 -9.65
C SER A 13 3.11 13.33 -10.42
N PHE A 14 4.32 13.14 -9.88
CA PHE A 14 5.54 13.60 -10.56
C PHE A 14 5.81 12.79 -11.84
N LEU A 15 5.68 11.46 -11.80
CA LEU A 15 5.90 10.60 -12.96
C LEU A 15 4.81 10.75 -14.04
N HIS A 16 3.78 11.52 -13.77
CA HIS A 16 2.76 11.92 -14.74
C HIS A 16 3.15 13.19 -15.52
N LEU A 17 4.13 13.95 -15.04
CA LEU A 17 4.62 15.16 -15.72
C LEU A 17 5.57 14.79 -16.86
N GLU A 18 5.07 14.84 -18.10
CA GLU A 18 5.81 14.38 -19.29
C GLU A 18 6.79 15.43 -19.86
N ASP A 19 6.77 16.68 -19.35
CA ASP A 19 7.67 17.76 -19.81
C ASP A 19 9.14 17.41 -19.51
N GLU A 20 9.99 17.50 -20.52
CA GLU A 20 11.42 17.21 -20.48
C GLU A 20 12.17 17.98 -19.38
N LYS A 21 11.71 19.16 -18.99
CA LYS A 21 12.31 19.92 -17.89
C LYS A 21 12.22 19.17 -16.56
N TYR A 22 11.13 18.42 -16.32
CA TYR A 22 10.96 17.61 -15.10
C TYR A 22 11.75 16.30 -15.16
N LYS A 23 11.85 15.68 -16.33
CA LYS A 23 12.63 14.45 -16.52
C LYS A 23 14.13 14.66 -16.23
N ARG A 24 14.65 15.87 -16.43
CA ARG A 24 16.06 16.21 -16.16
C ARG A 24 16.36 16.57 -14.71
N LEU A 25 15.35 16.81 -13.88
CA LEU A 25 15.57 17.15 -12.47
C LEU A 25 16.16 15.96 -11.72
N PRO A 26 17.25 16.16 -10.94
CA PRO A 26 17.72 15.11 -10.05
C PRO A 26 16.70 14.90 -8.92
N VAL A 27 16.19 13.69 -8.83
CA VAL A 27 15.12 13.36 -7.89
C VAL A 27 15.46 12.14 -7.04
N PHE A 28 14.96 12.16 -5.80
CA PHE A 28 14.95 11.05 -4.88
C PHE A 28 13.50 10.64 -4.60
N PHE A 29 13.27 9.35 -4.57
CA PHE A 29 11.99 8.74 -4.23
C PHE A 29 12.13 7.86 -2.99
N ALA A 30 11.21 7.98 -2.04
CA ALA A 30 11.15 7.11 -0.86
C ALA A 30 9.72 6.96 -0.33
N MET A 31 9.53 6.00 0.58
CA MET A 31 8.29 5.80 1.33
C MET A 31 7.05 5.46 0.47
N ALA A 32 7.25 4.70 -0.63
CA ALA A 32 6.14 4.25 -1.46
C ALA A 32 6.30 2.81 -1.91
N SER A 33 5.17 2.14 -2.14
CA SER A 33 5.16 0.87 -2.87
C SER A 33 5.60 1.11 -4.31
N ARG A 34 6.37 0.16 -4.88
CA ARG A 34 6.66 0.16 -6.32
C ARG A 34 5.38 -0.04 -7.16
N ASN A 35 4.38 -0.70 -6.60
CA ASN A 35 3.10 -0.93 -7.24
C ASN A 35 2.17 0.24 -6.94
N GLY A 36 1.87 1.02 -7.94
CA GLY A 36 0.96 2.15 -7.88
C GLY A 36 -0.18 2.03 -8.87
N ILE A 37 -0.88 3.12 -9.06
CA ILE A 37 -1.93 3.27 -10.07
C ILE A 37 -1.71 4.56 -10.87
N ARG A 38 -2.29 4.64 -12.06
CA ARG A 38 -2.30 5.89 -12.81
C ARG A 38 -3.29 6.85 -12.16
N ILE A 39 -2.90 8.10 -12.02
CA ILE A 39 -3.82 9.18 -11.66
C ILE A 39 -4.59 9.55 -12.93
N PRO A 40 -5.94 9.63 -12.88
CA PRO A 40 -6.74 10.05 -14.03
C PRO A 40 -6.41 11.47 -14.47
N ASP A 41 -6.39 11.71 -15.79
CA ASP A 41 -6.16 13.04 -16.37
C ASP A 41 -7.35 13.96 -16.15
N GLU A 42 -8.55 13.38 -16.12
CA GLU A 42 -9.83 14.10 -15.95
C GLU A 42 -10.50 13.67 -14.63
N PRO A 43 -11.29 14.53 -14.00
CA PRO A 43 -12.10 14.16 -12.84
C PRO A 43 -13.04 13.00 -13.18
N ILE A 44 -13.01 11.96 -12.36
CA ILE A 44 -13.86 10.79 -12.52
C ILE A 44 -14.62 10.50 -11.23
N ASP A 45 -15.71 9.76 -11.35
CA ASP A 45 -16.41 9.22 -10.21
C ASP A 45 -15.56 8.12 -9.56
N MET A 46 -15.04 8.40 -8.36
CA MET A 46 -14.16 7.48 -7.64
C MET A 46 -14.85 6.15 -7.31
N GLN A 47 -16.18 6.10 -7.17
CA GLN A 47 -16.90 4.86 -6.91
C GLN A 47 -16.83 3.89 -8.12
N GLN A 48 -16.68 4.43 -9.31
CA GLN A 48 -16.59 3.67 -10.56
C GLN A 48 -15.16 3.46 -11.05
N TYR A 49 -14.18 4.09 -10.39
CA TYR A 49 -12.79 3.99 -10.79
C TYR A 49 -12.18 2.63 -10.42
N GLU A 50 -11.88 1.83 -11.41
CA GLU A 50 -11.21 0.53 -11.26
C GLU A 50 -9.79 0.59 -11.86
N PRO A 51 -8.82 1.17 -11.11
CA PRO A 51 -7.46 1.30 -11.60
C PRO A 51 -6.77 -0.05 -11.74
N GLN A 52 -5.89 -0.14 -12.75
CA GLN A 52 -4.96 -1.25 -12.84
C GLN A 52 -3.67 -0.92 -12.09
N SER A 53 -3.09 -1.94 -11.44
CA SER A 53 -1.79 -1.80 -10.81
C SER A 53 -0.69 -1.70 -11.85
N ILE A 54 0.16 -0.69 -11.72
CA ILE A 54 1.34 -0.43 -12.56
C ILE A 54 2.62 -0.45 -11.72
N ASP A 55 3.74 -0.80 -12.35
CA ASP A 55 5.06 -0.70 -11.74
C ASP A 55 5.62 0.71 -11.94
N LEU A 56 5.63 1.51 -10.88
CA LEU A 56 6.15 2.88 -10.92
C LEU A 56 7.65 2.94 -11.21
N THR A 57 8.40 1.88 -10.87
CA THR A 57 9.86 1.86 -11.08
C THR A 57 10.21 1.74 -12.56
N GLU A 58 9.35 1.18 -13.39
CA GLU A 58 9.54 1.16 -14.84
C GLU A 58 9.49 2.58 -15.44
N ARG A 59 8.55 3.41 -14.98
CA ARG A 59 8.46 4.80 -15.41
C ARG A 59 9.63 5.67 -14.97
N MET A 60 10.28 5.32 -13.84
CA MET A 60 11.45 6.05 -13.36
C MET A 60 12.65 5.99 -14.32
N LYS A 61 12.66 5.06 -15.27
CA LYS A 61 13.75 4.94 -16.25
C LYS A 61 13.85 6.17 -17.18
N GLU A 62 12.74 6.88 -17.35
CA GLU A 62 12.66 8.09 -18.18
C GLU A 62 13.11 9.36 -17.46
N TYR A 63 13.35 9.28 -16.14
CA TYR A 63 13.64 10.42 -15.27
C TYR A 63 15.04 10.33 -14.67
N ASN A 64 15.61 11.47 -14.30
CA ASN A 64 16.93 11.56 -13.67
C ASN A 64 16.87 11.16 -12.18
N VAL A 65 16.42 9.93 -11.91
CA VAL A 65 16.34 9.38 -10.56
C VAL A 65 17.73 9.03 -10.06
N LYS A 66 18.13 9.64 -8.95
CA LYS A 66 19.43 9.41 -8.28
C LYS A 66 19.32 8.42 -7.13
N TYR A 67 18.18 8.40 -6.45
CA TYR A 67 17.91 7.47 -5.36
C TYR A 67 16.44 7.05 -5.36
N CYS A 68 16.21 5.78 -5.12
CA CYS A 68 14.88 5.24 -4.86
C CYS A 68 14.96 4.17 -3.76
N SER A 69 14.10 4.29 -2.76
CA SER A 69 13.84 3.23 -1.80
C SER A 69 12.35 2.94 -1.77
N SER A 70 11.96 1.86 -2.42
CA SER A 70 10.58 1.38 -2.53
C SER A 70 10.39 0.08 -1.78
N TYR A 71 9.14 -0.32 -1.64
CA TYR A 71 8.76 -1.63 -1.11
C TYR A 71 7.68 -2.26 -2.00
N GLU A 72 7.40 -3.53 -1.77
CA GLU A 72 6.35 -4.28 -2.45
C GLU A 72 5.63 -5.16 -1.43
N TYR A 73 4.30 -5.20 -1.50
CA TYR A 73 3.52 -6.13 -0.71
C TYR A 73 3.45 -7.48 -1.42
N ASP A 74 3.81 -8.54 -0.74
CA ASP A 74 3.72 -9.91 -1.28
C ASP A 74 2.40 -10.56 -0.84
N ILE A 75 1.35 -10.32 -1.61
CA ILE A 75 0.00 -10.83 -1.34
C ILE A 75 -0.04 -12.36 -1.27
N ASN A 76 0.75 -13.04 -2.10
CA ASN A 76 0.79 -14.50 -2.10
C ASN A 76 1.35 -15.02 -0.78
N LYS A 77 2.43 -14.41 -0.28
CA LYS A 77 3.03 -14.77 1.01
C LYS A 77 2.10 -14.45 2.19
N ASP A 78 1.36 -13.35 2.14
CA ASP A 78 0.34 -13.06 3.15
C ASP A 78 -0.76 -14.12 3.13
N ILE A 79 -1.27 -14.52 1.97
CA ILE A 79 -2.29 -15.57 1.85
C ILE A 79 -1.74 -16.93 2.30
N GLU A 80 -0.53 -17.31 1.91
CA GLU A 80 0.14 -18.53 2.36
C GLU A 80 0.24 -18.56 3.89
N MET A 81 0.67 -17.45 4.49
CA MET A 81 0.78 -17.31 5.96
C MET A 81 -0.60 -17.42 6.63
N MET A 82 -1.63 -16.75 6.12
CA MET A 82 -2.98 -16.84 6.66
C MET A 82 -3.51 -18.27 6.62
N LYS A 83 -3.31 -18.99 5.50
CA LYS A 83 -3.70 -20.41 5.37
C LYS A 83 -2.91 -21.33 6.29
N TYR A 84 -1.66 -21.00 6.59
CA TYR A 84 -0.87 -21.77 7.54
C TYR A 84 -1.47 -21.72 8.96
N PHE A 85 -1.92 -20.54 9.41
CA PHE A 85 -2.55 -20.37 10.72
C PHE A 85 -4.03 -20.78 10.74
N TYR A 86 -4.72 -20.62 9.62
CA TYR A 86 -6.14 -20.88 9.44
C TYR A 86 -6.37 -21.75 8.20
N PRO A 87 -6.07 -23.06 8.27
CA PRO A 87 -6.18 -23.98 7.12
C PRO A 87 -7.59 -24.07 6.53
N GLU A 88 -8.61 -23.82 7.38
CA GLU A 88 -10.03 -23.83 6.98
C GLU A 88 -10.47 -22.50 6.34
N MET A 89 -9.55 -21.60 6.03
CA MET A 89 -9.88 -20.32 5.41
C MET A 89 -10.42 -20.51 4.00
N GLU A 90 -11.67 -20.11 3.80
CA GLU A 90 -12.37 -20.13 2.50
C GLU A 90 -12.74 -18.73 2.03
N HIS A 91 -12.72 -17.75 2.96
CA HIS A 91 -13.18 -16.40 2.71
C HIS A 91 -12.17 -15.37 3.23
N LEU A 92 -11.86 -14.39 2.39
CA LEU A 92 -10.94 -13.31 2.73
C LEU A 92 -11.62 -11.95 2.61
N ALA A 93 -11.66 -11.21 3.70
CA ALA A 93 -12.08 -9.82 3.70
C ALA A 93 -10.85 -8.92 3.49
N PHE A 94 -10.84 -8.14 2.42
CA PHE A 94 -9.78 -7.18 2.14
C PHE A 94 -10.28 -5.76 2.42
N VAL A 95 -9.53 -5.01 3.24
CA VAL A 95 -9.89 -3.64 3.64
C VAL A 95 -8.95 -2.64 2.97
N SER A 96 -9.53 -1.67 2.25
CA SER A 96 -8.80 -0.54 1.68
C SER A 96 -9.65 0.72 1.69
N ASP A 97 -9.02 1.88 1.73
CA ASP A 97 -9.72 3.16 1.82
C ASP A 97 -9.79 3.92 0.49
N ASN A 98 -10.35 5.14 0.54
CA ASN A 98 -10.50 6.04 -0.61
C ASN A 98 -9.29 6.98 -0.79
N THR A 99 -8.08 6.55 -0.40
CA THR A 99 -6.83 7.26 -0.71
C THR A 99 -6.14 6.67 -1.94
N TYR A 100 -5.20 7.41 -2.52
CA TYR A 100 -4.33 6.87 -3.58
C TYR A 100 -3.69 5.53 -3.18
N ASN A 101 -3.16 5.46 -1.95
CA ASN A 101 -2.51 4.24 -1.47
C ASN A 101 -3.51 3.09 -1.29
N GLY A 102 -4.70 3.36 -0.74
CA GLY A 102 -5.75 2.33 -0.60
C GLY A 102 -6.20 1.77 -1.94
N LEU A 103 -6.34 2.64 -2.95
CA LEU A 103 -6.66 2.21 -4.32
C LEU A 103 -5.52 1.41 -4.96
N ALA A 104 -4.27 1.81 -4.76
CA ALA A 104 -3.11 1.10 -5.26
C ALA A 104 -2.96 -0.28 -4.62
N GLU A 105 -3.17 -0.38 -3.30
CA GLU A 105 -3.19 -1.65 -2.56
C GLU A 105 -4.29 -2.57 -3.09
N GLN A 106 -5.50 -2.05 -3.30
CA GLN A 106 -6.63 -2.84 -3.82
C GLN A 106 -6.35 -3.32 -5.24
N ALA A 107 -5.81 -2.46 -6.12
CA ALA A 107 -5.48 -2.84 -7.48
C ALA A 107 -4.39 -3.94 -7.51
N TRP A 108 -3.39 -3.84 -6.63
CA TRP A 108 -2.35 -4.85 -6.48
C TRP A 108 -2.88 -6.16 -5.90
N PHE A 109 -3.74 -6.08 -4.89
CA PHE A 109 -4.43 -7.25 -4.33
C PHE A 109 -5.25 -7.97 -5.40
N LYS A 110 -6.12 -7.27 -6.13
CA LYS A 110 -6.93 -7.85 -7.21
C LYS A 110 -6.08 -8.54 -8.29
N LYS A 111 -4.92 -7.98 -8.62
CA LYS A 111 -3.98 -8.56 -9.60
C LYS A 111 -3.42 -9.89 -9.13
N ASN A 112 -3.04 -10.00 -7.85
CA ASN A 112 -2.43 -11.21 -7.27
C ASN A 112 -3.47 -12.28 -6.91
N LEU A 113 -4.71 -11.87 -6.60
CA LEU A 113 -5.80 -12.78 -6.25
C LEU A 113 -6.12 -13.80 -7.37
N LYS A 114 -5.76 -13.51 -8.60
CA LYS A 114 -5.88 -14.46 -9.73
C LYS A 114 -5.14 -15.77 -9.49
N ASN A 115 -4.15 -15.78 -8.60
CA ASN A 115 -3.40 -16.97 -8.19
C ASN A 115 -4.13 -17.82 -7.12
N HIS A 116 -5.25 -17.30 -6.57
CA HIS A 116 -6.01 -17.90 -5.47
C HIS A 116 -7.51 -17.99 -5.81
N PRO A 117 -7.88 -18.68 -6.91
CA PRO A 117 -9.28 -18.74 -7.37
C PRO A 117 -10.20 -19.49 -6.41
N GLU A 118 -9.67 -20.24 -5.45
CA GLU A 118 -10.39 -20.97 -4.43
C GLU A 118 -10.96 -20.08 -3.32
N LEU A 119 -10.47 -18.84 -3.18
CA LEU A 119 -10.91 -17.92 -2.14
C LEU A 119 -12.10 -17.08 -2.58
N SER A 120 -13.13 -17.03 -1.77
CA SER A 120 -14.19 -16.03 -1.91
C SER A 120 -13.75 -14.72 -1.22
N ILE A 121 -14.12 -13.55 -1.80
CA ILE A 121 -13.60 -12.26 -1.35
C ILE A 121 -14.74 -11.30 -1.01
N THR A 122 -14.61 -10.65 0.15
CA THR A 122 -15.37 -9.43 0.47
C THR A 122 -14.42 -8.23 0.43
N TYR A 123 -14.71 -7.24 -0.42
CA TYR A 123 -14.01 -5.96 -0.42
C TYR A 123 -14.70 -4.98 0.51
N ILE A 124 -13.98 -4.51 1.53
CA ILE A 124 -14.39 -3.38 2.35
C ILE A 124 -13.65 -2.16 1.81
N ASP A 125 -14.33 -1.44 0.94
CA ASP A 125 -13.78 -0.44 0.04
C ASP A 125 -14.26 0.95 0.46
N GLY A 126 -13.34 1.81 0.90
CA GLY A 126 -13.63 3.17 1.33
C GLY A 126 -14.18 4.09 0.26
N ARG A 127 -14.17 3.69 -1.04
CA ARG A 127 -14.84 4.45 -2.11
C ARG A 127 -16.36 4.38 -2.00
N ILE A 128 -16.88 3.25 -1.51
CA ILE A 128 -18.32 2.95 -1.46
C ILE A 128 -18.85 2.73 -0.03
N HIS A 129 -17.97 2.46 0.94
CA HIS A 129 -18.36 2.22 2.32
C HIS A 129 -18.04 3.42 3.21
N THR A 130 -18.97 3.73 4.10
CA THR A 130 -18.67 4.48 5.33
C THR A 130 -18.06 3.55 6.37
N LEU A 131 -17.51 4.09 7.46
CA LEU A 131 -17.03 3.28 8.59
C LEU A 131 -18.14 2.37 9.14
N ASP A 132 -19.36 2.89 9.30
CA ASP A 132 -20.49 2.11 9.82
C ASP A 132 -20.91 0.97 8.88
N MET A 133 -20.90 1.21 7.58
CA MET A 133 -21.16 0.18 6.57
C MET A 133 -20.07 -0.91 6.62
N ALA A 134 -18.81 -0.52 6.70
CA ALA A 134 -17.68 -1.44 6.82
C ALA A 134 -17.79 -2.30 8.08
N VAL A 135 -18.09 -1.70 9.24
CA VAL A 135 -18.31 -2.38 10.52
C VAL A 135 -19.49 -3.38 10.41
N ASN A 136 -20.60 -2.99 9.81
CA ASN A 136 -21.74 -3.88 9.64
C ASN A 136 -21.43 -5.06 8.71
N GLN A 137 -20.64 -4.84 7.66
CA GLN A 137 -20.22 -5.90 6.75
C GLN A 137 -19.29 -6.90 7.44
N LEU A 138 -18.37 -6.44 8.30
CA LEU A 138 -17.49 -7.31 9.08
C LEU A 138 -18.26 -8.21 10.06
N ARG A 139 -19.40 -7.73 10.61
CA ARG A 139 -20.23 -8.52 11.52
C ARG A 139 -20.90 -9.73 10.88
N VAL A 140 -21.16 -9.67 9.58
CA VAL A 140 -21.92 -10.70 8.85
C VAL A 140 -21.05 -11.51 7.88
N LEU A 141 -19.74 -11.44 8.02
CA LEU A 141 -18.83 -12.28 7.21
C LEU A 141 -19.13 -13.76 7.38
N PRO A 142 -18.94 -14.56 6.33
CA PRO A 142 -19.06 -16.02 6.40
C PRO A 142 -18.16 -16.63 7.49
N LYS A 143 -18.50 -17.86 7.92
CA LYS A 143 -17.58 -18.65 8.72
C LYS A 143 -16.28 -18.89 7.95
N ASN A 144 -15.21 -19.21 8.67
CA ASN A 144 -13.88 -19.42 8.07
C ASN A 144 -13.34 -18.20 7.31
N SER A 145 -13.81 -16.99 7.68
CA SER A 145 -13.26 -15.72 7.16
C SER A 145 -12.00 -15.34 7.89
N VAL A 146 -11.07 -14.74 7.14
CA VAL A 146 -9.89 -14.03 7.66
C VAL A 146 -9.90 -12.62 7.06
N MET A 147 -9.38 -11.63 7.77
CA MET A 147 -9.26 -10.26 7.27
C MET A 147 -7.80 -9.92 6.98
N LEU A 148 -7.54 -9.36 5.81
CA LEU A 148 -6.29 -8.68 5.47
C LEU A 148 -6.54 -7.17 5.48
N LEU A 149 -5.93 -6.51 6.46
CA LEU A 149 -6.04 -5.07 6.65
C LEU A 149 -4.97 -4.36 5.81
N GLY A 150 -5.40 -3.60 4.81
CA GLY A 150 -4.60 -2.58 4.15
C GLY A 150 -4.67 -1.26 4.92
N ILE A 151 -4.99 -0.17 4.24
CA ILE A 151 -5.11 1.16 4.85
C ILE A 151 -6.59 1.56 4.97
N TRP A 152 -6.94 2.24 6.08
CA TRP A 152 -8.26 2.86 6.28
C TRP A 152 -8.12 4.21 6.96
N ARG A 153 -8.16 5.27 6.17
CA ARG A 153 -8.04 6.66 6.65
C ARG A 153 -9.15 7.58 6.16
N ILE A 154 -9.73 7.29 5.00
CA ILE A 154 -10.77 8.13 4.38
C ILE A 154 -11.87 7.24 3.83
N ASP A 155 -13.12 7.52 4.19
CA ASP A 155 -14.30 6.82 3.67
C ASP A 155 -14.91 7.52 2.42
N ASN A 156 -16.03 6.99 1.91
CA ASN A 156 -16.72 7.52 0.73
C ASN A 156 -17.31 8.93 0.92
N ARG A 157 -17.42 9.41 2.16
CA ARG A 157 -17.87 10.78 2.48
C ARG A 157 -16.69 11.75 2.64
N GLY A 158 -15.46 11.28 2.46
CA GLY A 158 -14.26 12.06 2.70
C GLY A 158 -13.96 12.30 4.19
N ILE A 159 -14.60 11.54 5.08
CA ILE A 159 -14.33 11.65 6.52
C ILE A 159 -12.99 10.98 6.80
N THR A 160 -12.10 11.75 7.43
CA THR A 160 -10.77 11.27 7.82
C THR A 160 -10.83 10.57 9.18
N TYR A 161 -10.23 9.40 9.25
CA TYR A 161 -10.14 8.57 10.45
C TYR A 161 -8.71 8.49 10.95
N MET A 162 -8.55 8.61 12.26
CA MET A 162 -7.27 8.39 12.94
C MET A 162 -7.25 6.99 13.58
N ASN A 163 -6.14 6.59 14.15
CA ASN A 163 -5.87 5.23 14.65
C ASN A 163 -7.03 4.52 15.38
N ASN A 164 -7.87 5.26 16.10
CA ASN A 164 -8.97 4.69 16.90
C ASN A 164 -10.13 4.13 16.06
N SER A 165 -10.30 4.58 14.82
CA SER A 165 -11.40 4.08 13.96
C SER A 165 -11.15 2.67 13.47
N VAL A 166 -9.90 2.33 13.25
CA VAL A 166 -9.51 0.99 12.78
C VAL A 166 -9.78 -0.05 13.90
N TYR A 167 -9.72 0.37 15.17
CA TYR A 167 -10.13 -0.46 16.31
C TYR A 167 -11.62 -0.84 16.29
N ALA A 168 -12.47 -0.07 15.61
CA ALA A 168 -13.87 -0.43 15.41
C ALA A 168 -14.03 -1.72 14.61
N PHE A 169 -13.10 -2.03 13.71
CA PHE A 169 -13.10 -3.28 12.92
C PHE A 169 -12.88 -4.50 13.80
N SER A 170 -11.91 -4.45 14.71
CA SER A 170 -11.67 -5.52 15.69
C SER A 170 -12.88 -5.75 16.60
N LYS A 171 -13.53 -4.68 17.03
CA LYS A 171 -14.75 -4.77 17.85
C LYS A 171 -15.98 -5.27 17.08
N ALA A 172 -16.03 -5.05 15.78
CA ALA A 172 -17.14 -5.48 14.95
C ALA A 172 -17.29 -6.99 14.92
N ASN A 173 -16.19 -7.71 14.85
CA ASN A 173 -16.13 -9.16 14.89
C ASN A 173 -14.87 -9.62 15.64
N PRO A 174 -14.94 -9.76 16.98
CA PRO A 174 -13.79 -10.08 17.82
C PRO A 174 -13.14 -11.44 17.55
N LEU A 175 -13.87 -12.34 16.88
CA LEU A 175 -13.38 -13.69 16.54
C LEU A 175 -12.77 -13.75 15.13
N LEU A 176 -12.86 -12.67 14.36
CA LEU A 176 -12.27 -12.60 13.03
C LEU A 176 -10.76 -12.48 13.13
N PRO A 177 -9.98 -13.45 12.62
CA PRO A 177 -8.54 -13.32 12.56
C PRO A 177 -8.16 -12.16 11.63
N VAL A 178 -7.24 -11.29 12.10
CA VAL A 178 -6.80 -10.12 11.34
C VAL A 178 -5.31 -10.17 11.08
N PHE A 179 -4.93 -10.06 9.83
CA PHE A 179 -3.56 -9.86 9.38
C PHE A 179 -3.40 -8.49 8.75
N SER A 180 -2.20 -7.97 8.75
CA SER A 180 -1.92 -6.62 8.26
C SER A 180 -0.98 -6.65 7.04
N LEU A 181 -1.40 -6.01 5.97
CA LEU A 181 -0.58 -5.80 4.78
C LEU A 181 0.55 -4.79 5.02
N THR A 182 0.28 -3.77 5.86
CA THR A 182 1.13 -2.58 6.03
C THR A 182 1.86 -2.52 7.37
N SER A 183 1.76 -3.53 8.21
CA SER A 183 2.17 -3.56 9.64
C SER A 183 1.30 -2.74 10.60
N THR A 184 0.27 -2.06 10.11
CA THR A 184 -0.72 -1.38 10.96
C THR A 184 -1.42 -2.39 11.87
N ALA A 185 -1.67 -2.03 13.12
CA ALA A 185 -2.34 -2.84 14.15
C ALA A 185 -1.57 -4.08 14.65
N ILE A 186 -0.41 -4.45 14.10
CA ILE A 186 0.45 -5.49 14.69
C ILE A 186 1.02 -4.96 16.02
N GLY A 187 0.89 -5.74 17.09
CA GLY A 187 1.17 -5.33 18.45
C GLY A 187 -0.02 -4.73 19.20
N TYR A 188 -1.22 -4.71 18.57
CA TYR A 188 -2.45 -4.21 19.18
C TYR A 188 -3.62 -5.18 19.01
N TRP A 189 -3.95 -5.57 17.77
CA TRP A 189 -5.11 -6.42 17.49
C TRP A 189 -5.02 -7.20 16.16
N ALA A 190 -3.97 -6.98 15.36
CA ALA A 190 -3.65 -7.82 14.21
C ALA A 190 -2.60 -8.86 14.60
N ILE A 191 -2.82 -10.11 14.22
CA ILE A 191 -1.97 -11.26 14.56
C ILE A 191 -0.56 -11.10 13.98
N GLY A 192 -0.47 -10.59 12.74
CA GLY A 192 0.80 -10.43 12.04
C GLY A 192 0.64 -10.07 10.58
N GLY A 193 1.73 -10.18 9.82
CA GLY A 193 1.77 -9.92 8.38
C GLY A 193 3.13 -10.25 7.79
N TYR A 194 3.20 -10.39 6.47
CA TYR A 194 4.46 -10.44 5.72
C TYR A 194 4.76 -9.05 5.17
N VAL A 195 5.34 -8.22 6.00
CA VAL A 195 5.39 -6.75 5.83
C VAL A 195 6.76 -6.24 5.41
N PRO A 196 6.84 -5.14 4.64
CA PRO A 196 8.10 -4.50 4.29
C PRO A 196 8.89 -4.04 5.53
N GLN A 197 10.22 -4.13 5.44
CA GLN A 197 11.12 -3.61 6.47
C GLN A 197 11.38 -2.13 6.21
N TYR A 198 10.63 -1.27 6.90
CA TYR A 198 10.73 0.19 6.71
C TYR A 198 11.93 0.82 7.42
N GLU A 199 12.63 0.05 8.26
CA GLU A 199 13.77 0.55 9.03
C GLU A 199 14.92 0.98 8.10
N GLY A 200 15.51 2.12 8.39
CA GLY A 200 16.69 2.62 7.67
C GLY A 200 16.41 3.45 6.41
N ILE A 201 15.15 3.55 5.93
CA ILE A 201 14.82 4.35 4.73
C ILE A 201 15.33 5.78 4.86
N ALA A 202 14.99 6.46 5.95
CA ALA A 202 15.35 7.86 6.17
C ALA A 202 16.87 8.04 6.28
N LYS A 203 17.56 7.12 6.97
CA LYS A 203 19.02 7.15 7.09
C LYS A 203 19.70 6.97 5.73
N GLY A 204 19.31 5.95 4.97
CA GLY A 204 19.85 5.70 3.64
C GLY A 204 19.64 6.88 2.70
N MET A 205 18.42 7.43 2.67
CA MET A 205 18.12 8.61 1.86
C MET A 205 18.97 9.83 2.27
N GLY A 206 19.15 10.07 3.58
CA GLY A 206 19.97 11.17 4.09
C GLY A 206 21.44 11.03 3.72
N GLU A 207 21.99 9.82 3.80
CA GLU A 207 23.38 9.53 3.41
C GLU A 207 23.60 9.78 1.90
N TYR A 208 22.66 9.37 1.05
CA TYR A 208 22.72 9.64 -0.39
C TYR A 208 22.56 11.13 -0.71
N ALA A 209 21.63 11.82 -0.04
CA ALA A 209 21.45 13.26 -0.21
C ALA A 209 22.72 14.05 0.16
N TYR A 210 23.37 13.67 1.26
CA TYR A 210 24.66 14.26 1.67
C TYR A 210 25.75 14.03 0.62
N GLN A 211 25.87 12.80 0.11
CA GLN A 211 26.87 12.50 -0.93
C GLN A 211 26.60 13.28 -2.22
N PHE A 212 25.35 13.43 -2.61
CA PHE A 212 24.96 14.16 -3.80
C PHE A 212 25.20 15.67 -3.68
N LEU A 213 24.79 16.28 -2.56
CA LEU A 213 24.84 17.74 -2.37
C LEU A 213 26.21 18.26 -1.93
N ASP A 214 26.84 17.61 -0.95
CA ASP A 214 28.07 18.11 -0.33
C ASP A 214 29.35 17.52 -0.96
N LYS A 215 29.28 16.25 -1.41
CA LYS A 215 30.44 15.60 -2.03
C LYS A 215 30.47 15.75 -3.54
N GLY A 216 29.44 16.34 -4.15
CA GLY A 216 29.34 16.55 -5.59
C GLY A 216 29.30 15.25 -6.42
N LYS A 217 28.96 14.12 -5.80
CA LYS A 217 28.87 12.82 -6.47
C LYS A 217 27.58 12.73 -7.30
N ASN A 218 27.58 13.40 -8.47
CA ASN A 218 26.40 13.45 -9.34
C ASN A 218 26.09 12.12 -10.06
N ASP A 219 27.05 11.19 -10.10
CA ASP A 219 26.92 9.92 -10.82
C ASP A 219 26.31 8.79 -9.98
N ILE A 220 26.01 9.06 -8.71
CA ILE A 220 25.37 8.06 -7.85
C ILE A 220 23.95 7.79 -8.35
N ARG A 221 23.63 6.50 -8.49
CA ARG A 221 22.28 6.01 -8.72
C ARG A 221 22.06 4.77 -7.88
N SER A 222 21.01 4.77 -7.08
CA SER A 222 20.63 3.61 -6.27
C SER A 222 19.12 3.44 -6.30
N ILE A 223 18.67 2.28 -6.75
CA ILE A 223 17.26 1.89 -6.76
C ILE A 223 17.15 0.61 -5.96
N ASN A 224 16.53 0.69 -4.80
CA ASN A 224 16.40 -0.40 -3.85
C ASN A 224 14.94 -0.76 -3.62
N ILE A 225 14.65 -2.05 -3.56
CA ILE A 225 13.39 -2.59 -3.08
C ILE A 225 13.66 -3.20 -1.71
N LEU A 226 12.94 -2.71 -0.71
CA LEU A 226 13.08 -3.21 0.65
C LEU A 226 12.59 -4.66 0.75
N PRO A 227 13.29 -5.51 1.48
CA PRO A 227 12.83 -6.86 1.74
C PRO A 227 11.62 -6.87 2.67
N ASN A 228 10.80 -7.89 2.56
CA ASN A 228 9.73 -8.16 3.50
C ASN A 228 10.20 -9.14 4.59
N LYS A 229 9.50 -9.11 5.72
CA LYS A 229 9.68 -10.09 6.81
C LYS A 229 8.34 -10.47 7.43
N TYR A 230 8.27 -11.67 7.99
CA TYR A 230 7.18 -12.03 8.88
C TYR A 230 7.31 -11.21 10.18
N LYS A 231 6.21 -10.61 10.58
CA LYS A 231 6.07 -9.89 11.85
C LYS A 231 4.79 -10.34 12.52
N PHE A 232 4.90 -10.73 13.78
CA PHE A 232 3.78 -11.18 14.61
C PHE A 232 3.74 -10.40 15.91
N ASP A 233 2.56 -10.42 16.57
CA ASP A 233 2.35 -9.89 17.92
C ASP A 233 2.78 -10.93 18.96
#